data_57ca53e6f89683dbc75fc8185d73c4f3
#
_entry.id   57ca53e6f89683dbc75fc8185d73c4f3
#
_cell.length_a   1.000
_cell.length_b   1.000
_cell.length_c   1.000
_cell.angle_alpha   90.00
_cell.angle_beta   90.00
_cell.angle_gamma   90.00
#
_symmetry.space_group_name_H-M   'P 1'
#
loop_
_entity.id
_entity.type
_entity.pdbx_description
1 polymer ?
#
loop_
_entity_poly.entity_id
_entity_poly.type
_entity_poly.pdbx_seq_one_letter_code
_entity_poly.pdbx_strand_id
1 'polypeptide(L)'
;MNIPSISSTPRRRALVIGASMAGLLAARVLSESFTEVVLFERDPLPDRAAPRKGTPHAEHPHGLLARGRQILDELFPGFTEAMLAQGGLGGDIGTEVGVDANGRRFARSPAGIDGLAASRLAIEAELRRRVRALPGVRLLTEVDVLAPVHESGRVVGVRWQRREGGAAETMAAALVVDCSGRGSHSPAWLREWGYQAPTEDRVQIGLAYTSAYFERAPGHPPLTVVIGAATAGLPRPSILIAQEPAEDGPPRWVAGVGGYAGDHVDTTREAMAERARQTGSPEIAALAERGGMLGEPMRYSFPHSQRRHYEKLRRFPQGYLAMGDALASFNPIYGQGMTVAASEALALRAALARGLVGLAPRFFKAAAHVIDAPWQLAVGGDLALPQVPGPRPFPVKLINAYVARVQRVAVHDVVVANAFVKVMHMLAPPPSLFAPAVMWRVWRGGRHVVQPAASVVTA
;
A
#
# COMPACT_ATOMS: atom_id res chain seq x y z
N MET A 1 0.31 16.26 -58.96
CA MET A 1 0.63 15.24 -57.96
C MET A 1 0.61 15.91 -56.59
N ASN A 2 -0.50 15.74 -55.86
CA ASN A 2 -0.63 16.25 -54.48
C ASN A 2 0.00 15.24 -53.51
N ILE A 3 1.08 15.62 -52.87
CA ILE A 3 1.68 14.90 -51.75
C ILE A 3 0.81 15.17 -50.54
N PRO A 4 0.20 14.17 -49.89
CA PRO A 4 -0.53 14.42 -48.64
C PRO A 4 0.45 14.85 -47.59
N SER A 5 0.25 16.02 -46.97
CA SER A 5 0.95 16.49 -45.82
C SER A 5 0.65 15.56 -44.64
N ILE A 6 1.63 14.75 -44.26
CA ILE A 6 1.59 14.00 -43.00
C ILE A 6 1.60 15.03 -41.89
N SER A 7 0.46 15.27 -41.26
CA SER A 7 0.33 16.05 -40.02
C SER A 7 1.11 15.33 -38.94
N SER A 8 2.39 15.65 -38.78
CA SER A 8 3.22 15.21 -37.67
C SER A 8 2.90 16.02 -36.43
N THR A 9 1.79 15.71 -35.78
CA THR A 9 1.63 16.10 -34.36
C THR A 9 2.82 15.48 -33.60
N PRO A 10 3.70 16.26 -32.96
CA PRO A 10 4.85 15.72 -32.26
C PRO A 10 4.34 14.65 -31.26
N ARG A 11 4.88 13.44 -31.34
CA ARG A 11 4.53 12.35 -30.41
C ARG A 11 4.80 12.87 -28.99
N ARG A 12 3.74 13.12 -28.23
CA ARG A 12 3.85 13.48 -26.82
C ARG A 12 4.28 12.26 -26.04
N ARG A 13 5.53 12.22 -25.60
CA ARG A 13 6.08 11.14 -24.78
C ARG A 13 6.03 11.50 -23.31
N ALA A 14 5.66 10.53 -22.46
CA ALA A 14 5.86 10.55 -21.02
C ALA A 14 6.81 9.43 -20.59
N LEU A 15 7.66 9.71 -19.59
CA LEU A 15 8.60 8.75 -19.01
C LEU A 15 8.23 8.50 -17.55
N VAL A 16 8.35 7.25 -17.11
CA VAL A 16 8.09 6.82 -15.73
C VAL A 16 9.34 6.13 -15.20
N ILE A 17 9.83 6.56 -14.05
CA ILE A 17 10.98 5.96 -13.37
C ILE A 17 10.47 4.99 -12.31
N GLY A 18 10.68 3.69 -12.51
CA GLY A 18 10.18 2.60 -11.68
C GLY A 18 8.89 1.98 -12.24
N ALA A 19 8.83 0.65 -12.25
CA ALA A 19 7.71 -0.15 -12.77
C ALA A 19 7.09 -1.06 -11.70
N SER A 20 6.98 -0.60 -10.45
CA SER A 20 6.17 -1.19 -9.40
C SER A 20 4.77 -0.53 -9.40
N MET A 21 3.96 -0.75 -8.36
CA MET A 21 2.56 -0.32 -8.27
C MET A 21 2.34 1.12 -8.76
N ALA A 22 3.04 2.11 -8.20
CA ALA A 22 2.86 3.52 -8.57
C ALA A 22 3.21 3.78 -10.04
N GLY A 23 4.31 3.19 -10.54
CA GLY A 23 4.74 3.36 -11.93
C GLY A 23 3.79 2.72 -12.94
N LEU A 24 3.29 1.52 -12.66
CA LEU A 24 2.30 0.84 -13.51
C LEU A 24 0.98 1.63 -13.59
N LEU A 25 0.52 2.14 -12.44
CA LEU A 25 -0.70 2.95 -12.36
C LEU A 25 -0.52 4.33 -13.02
N ALA A 26 0.64 4.96 -12.85
CA ALA A 26 0.98 6.18 -13.57
C ALA A 26 0.98 5.95 -15.08
N ALA A 27 1.61 4.86 -15.57
CA ALA A 27 1.65 4.52 -16.98
C ALA A 27 0.24 4.29 -17.57
N ARG A 28 -0.64 3.60 -16.82
CA ARG A 28 -2.05 3.41 -17.23
C ARG A 28 -2.75 4.75 -17.45
N VAL A 29 -2.59 5.69 -16.54
CA VAL A 29 -3.23 7.01 -16.65
C VAL A 29 -2.57 7.86 -17.74
N LEU A 30 -1.25 7.83 -17.83
CA LEU A 30 -0.51 8.56 -18.86
C LEU A 30 -0.85 8.09 -20.28
N SER A 31 -1.15 6.81 -20.47
CA SER A 31 -1.55 6.27 -21.78
C SER A 31 -2.86 6.87 -22.33
N GLU A 32 -3.67 7.51 -21.47
CA GLU A 32 -4.87 8.24 -21.89
C GLU A 32 -4.55 9.63 -22.50
N SER A 33 -3.36 10.18 -22.22
CA SER A 33 -2.99 11.55 -22.59
C SER A 33 -1.74 11.67 -23.44
N PHE A 34 -0.95 10.61 -23.55
CA PHE A 34 0.31 10.57 -24.28
C PHE A 34 0.30 9.46 -25.33
N THR A 35 0.89 9.73 -26.50
CA THR A 35 1.00 8.74 -27.57
C THR A 35 2.07 7.69 -27.33
N GLU A 36 3.02 7.99 -26.43
CA GLU A 36 4.07 7.07 -26.03
C GLU A 36 4.35 7.23 -24.54
N VAL A 37 4.35 6.12 -23.80
CA VAL A 37 4.72 6.05 -22.38
C VAL A 37 5.82 5.01 -22.22
N VAL A 38 6.97 5.39 -21.66
CA VAL A 38 8.10 4.50 -21.43
C VAL A 38 8.38 4.40 -19.94
N LEU A 39 8.32 3.18 -19.40
CA LEU A 39 8.70 2.90 -18.03
C LEU A 39 10.14 2.38 -18.00
N PHE A 40 10.94 2.89 -17.08
CA PHE A 40 12.31 2.43 -16.80
C PHE A 40 12.31 1.63 -15.51
N GLU A 41 12.81 0.41 -15.57
CA GLU A 41 12.94 -0.47 -14.40
C GLU A 41 14.33 -1.09 -14.33
N ARG A 42 14.91 -1.06 -13.15
CA ARG A 42 16.25 -1.59 -12.94
C ARG A 42 16.31 -3.12 -12.84
N ASP A 43 15.19 -3.74 -12.42
CA ASP A 43 15.11 -5.19 -12.32
C ASP A 43 14.65 -5.83 -13.64
N PRO A 44 15.00 -7.09 -13.88
CA PRO A 44 14.24 -7.89 -14.83
C PRO A 44 12.80 -8.04 -14.33
N LEU A 45 11.84 -7.95 -15.24
CA LEU A 45 10.42 -8.08 -14.92
C LEU A 45 9.88 -9.40 -15.46
N PRO A 46 9.70 -10.42 -14.63
CA PRO A 46 9.15 -11.71 -15.05
C PRO A 46 7.70 -11.58 -15.51
N ASP A 47 7.28 -12.45 -16.40
CA ASP A 47 5.89 -12.47 -16.89
C ASP A 47 4.90 -13.06 -15.87
N ARG A 48 5.41 -13.71 -14.83
CA ARG A 48 4.66 -14.34 -13.73
C ARG A 48 4.81 -13.58 -12.43
N ALA A 49 4.03 -13.99 -11.43
CA ALA A 49 4.15 -13.53 -10.05
C ALA A 49 5.43 -14.09 -9.42
N ALA A 50 6.48 -13.29 -9.36
CA ALA A 50 7.77 -13.68 -8.80
C ALA A 50 8.41 -12.52 -8.04
N PRO A 51 9.19 -12.80 -6.97
CA PRO A 51 9.91 -11.77 -6.22
C PRO A 51 11.01 -11.13 -7.07
N ARG A 52 11.39 -9.89 -6.73
CA ARG A 52 12.46 -9.15 -7.37
C ARG A 52 13.20 -8.24 -6.40
N LYS A 53 14.45 -7.92 -6.70
CA LYS A 53 15.33 -7.15 -5.79
C LYS A 53 14.81 -5.75 -5.44
N GLY A 54 14.15 -5.07 -6.39
CA GLY A 54 13.61 -3.73 -6.18
C GLY A 54 12.40 -3.66 -5.25
N THR A 55 11.76 -4.79 -4.96
CA THR A 55 10.61 -4.87 -4.06
C THR A 55 10.76 -6.02 -3.03
N PRO A 56 11.80 -6.00 -2.18
CA PRO A 56 12.10 -7.11 -1.27
C PRO A 56 10.98 -7.41 -0.26
N HIS A 57 10.10 -6.45 -0.02
CA HIS A 57 8.94 -6.61 0.86
C HIS A 57 7.74 -7.30 0.20
N ALA A 58 7.77 -7.54 -1.12
CA ALA A 58 6.60 -8.04 -1.86
C ALA A 58 6.16 -9.46 -1.47
N GLU A 59 7.06 -10.27 -0.91
CA GLU A 59 6.78 -11.61 -0.40
C GLU A 59 6.13 -11.63 0.99
N HIS A 60 6.14 -10.51 1.69
CA HIS A 60 5.49 -10.38 2.99
C HIS A 60 3.98 -10.13 2.86
N PRO A 61 3.19 -10.23 3.95
CA PRO A 61 1.77 -9.95 3.90
C PRO A 61 1.46 -8.55 3.36
N HIS A 62 0.62 -8.49 2.33
CA HIS A 62 0.11 -7.25 1.77
C HIS A 62 -1.40 -7.33 1.62
N GLY A 63 -2.11 -6.34 2.13
CA GLY A 63 -3.54 -6.18 1.91
C GLY A 63 -3.82 -5.18 0.79
N LEU A 64 -4.67 -5.54 -0.16
CA LEU A 64 -5.32 -4.58 -1.05
C LEU A 64 -6.61 -4.13 -0.39
N LEU A 65 -6.65 -2.88 0.09
CA LEU A 65 -7.85 -2.35 0.72
C LEU A 65 -9.00 -2.24 -0.30
N ALA A 66 -10.24 -2.34 0.15
CA ALA A 66 -11.41 -2.36 -0.73
C ALA A 66 -11.48 -1.12 -1.65
N ARG A 67 -11.09 0.07 -1.16
CA ARG A 67 -10.98 1.26 -2.02
C ARG A 67 -9.94 1.08 -3.12
N GLY A 68 -8.80 0.46 -2.81
CA GLY A 68 -7.77 0.14 -3.81
C GLY A 68 -8.30 -0.80 -4.89
N ARG A 69 -8.99 -1.88 -4.50
CA ARG A 69 -9.66 -2.81 -5.42
C ARG A 69 -10.62 -2.07 -6.36
N GLN A 70 -11.51 -1.22 -5.81
CA GLN A 70 -12.44 -0.43 -6.64
C GLN A 70 -11.73 0.44 -7.67
N ILE A 71 -10.62 1.09 -7.30
CA ILE A 71 -9.84 1.92 -8.22
C ILE A 71 -9.14 1.06 -9.28
N LEU A 72 -8.64 -0.12 -8.91
CA LEU A 72 -8.03 -1.03 -9.88
C LEU A 72 -9.06 -1.54 -10.89
N ASP A 73 -10.28 -1.85 -10.48
CA ASP A 73 -11.37 -2.21 -11.40
C ASP A 73 -11.78 -1.04 -12.30
N GLU A 74 -11.77 0.21 -11.80
CA GLU A 74 -12.01 1.41 -12.60
C GLU A 74 -10.94 1.63 -13.67
N LEU A 75 -9.67 1.49 -13.30
CA LEU A 75 -8.53 1.70 -14.21
C LEU A 75 -8.31 0.52 -15.17
N PHE A 76 -8.65 -0.67 -14.73
CA PHE A 76 -8.46 -1.94 -15.44
C PHE A 76 -9.73 -2.81 -15.32
N PRO A 77 -10.78 -2.56 -16.11
CA PRO A 77 -12.01 -3.33 -16.04
C PRO A 77 -11.77 -4.84 -16.04
N GLY A 78 -12.45 -5.58 -15.17
CA GLY A 78 -12.27 -7.02 -15.00
C GLY A 78 -10.98 -7.41 -14.25
N PHE A 79 -10.37 -6.50 -13.48
CA PHE A 79 -9.18 -6.80 -12.68
C PHE A 79 -9.51 -7.81 -11.56
N THR A 80 -10.58 -7.54 -10.80
CA THR A 80 -10.98 -8.42 -9.69
C THR A 80 -11.32 -9.83 -10.19
N GLU A 81 -12.06 -9.94 -11.28
CA GLU A 81 -12.43 -11.22 -11.90
C GLU A 81 -11.19 -12.02 -12.33
N ALA A 82 -10.21 -11.34 -12.93
CA ALA A 82 -8.95 -11.97 -13.31
C ALA A 82 -8.15 -12.47 -12.11
N MET A 83 -8.14 -11.71 -11.01
CA MET A 83 -7.46 -12.14 -9.78
C MET A 83 -8.16 -13.33 -9.13
N LEU A 84 -9.50 -13.38 -9.13
CA LEU A 84 -10.27 -14.51 -8.64
C LEU A 84 -10.02 -15.76 -9.49
N ALA A 85 -9.96 -15.61 -10.82
CA ALA A 85 -9.64 -16.72 -11.74
C ALA A 85 -8.22 -17.28 -11.54
N GLN A 86 -7.28 -16.47 -11.02
CA GLN A 86 -5.92 -16.89 -10.66
C GLN A 86 -5.85 -17.53 -9.26
N GLY A 87 -6.98 -17.67 -8.55
CA GLY A 87 -7.04 -18.27 -7.21
C GLY A 87 -7.01 -17.27 -6.06
N GLY A 88 -7.07 -15.97 -6.33
CA GLY A 88 -7.35 -14.95 -5.32
C GLY A 88 -8.71 -15.20 -4.67
N LEU A 89 -8.92 -14.69 -3.47
CA LEU A 89 -10.15 -14.91 -2.72
C LEU A 89 -10.94 -13.61 -2.57
N GLY A 90 -12.22 -13.68 -2.93
CA GLY A 90 -13.19 -12.60 -2.71
C GLY A 90 -14.04 -12.85 -1.47
N GLY A 91 -14.81 -11.84 -1.08
CA GLY A 91 -15.80 -11.94 -0.01
C GLY A 91 -16.12 -10.58 0.61
N ASP A 92 -17.19 -10.54 1.40
CA ASP A 92 -17.57 -9.30 2.10
C ASP A 92 -16.60 -9.00 3.26
N ILE A 93 -16.04 -7.79 3.28
CA ILE A 93 -15.03 -7.40 4.29
C ILE A 93 -15.55 -7.40 5.72
N GLY A 94 -16.85 -7.31 5.93
CA GLY A 94 -17.47 -7.35 7.26
C GLY A 94 -17.63 -8.78 7.80
N THR A 95 -17.58 -9.79 6.94
CA THR A 95 -17.69 -11.21 7.32
C THR A 95 -16.39 -11.98 7.14
N GLU A 96 -15.59 -11.65 6.11
CA GLU A 96 -14.39 -12.40 5.74
C GLU A 96 -13.10 -11.86 6.41
N VAL A 97 -13.14 -10.63 6.95
CA VAL A 97 -11.99 -10.02 7.64
C VAL A 97 -12.21 -10.04 9.15
N GLY A 98 -11.35 -10.74 9.86
CA GLY A 98 -11.28 -10.70 11.33
C GLY A 98 -10.31 -9.61 11.78
N VAL A 99 -10.77 -8.69 12.62
CA VAL A 99 -9.91 -7.67 13.25
C VAL A 99 -9.89 -7.91 14.75
N ASP A 100 -8.70 -8.11 15.29
CA ASP A 100 -8.48 -8.27 16.72
C ASP A 100 -7.79 -7.03 17.28
N ALA A 101 -8.29 -6.49 18.39
CA ALA A 101 -7.65 -5.43 19.14
C ALA A 101 -7.59 -5.82 20.62
N ASN A 102 -6.41 -5.74 21.23
CA ASN A 102 -6.17 -6.21 22.61
C ASN A 102 -6.63 -7.67 22.84
N GLY A 103 -6.40 -8.56 21.87
CA GLY A 103 -6.78 -9.98 21.93
C GLY A 103 -8.27 -10.23 21.85
N ARG A 104 -9.07 -9.27 21.39
CA ARG A 104 -10.53 -9.41 21.25
C ARG A 104 -10.95 -9.10 19.82
N ARG A 105 -11.70 -10.05 19.21
CA ARG A 105 -12.22 -9.91 17.84
C ARG A 105 -13.42 -8.98 17.79
N PHE A 106 -13.44 -8.11 16.77
CA PHE A 106 -14.57 -7.25 16.47
C PHE A 106 -15.80 -8.09 16.06
N ALA A 107 -16.97 -7.59 16.39
CA ALA A 107 -18.23 -8.13 15.91
C ALA A 107 -18.27 -8.07 14.37
N ARG A 108 -18.76 -9.12 13.73
CA ARG A 108 -18.81 -9.25 12.27
C ARG A 108 -20.25 -9.28 11.78
N SER A 109 -20.49 -8.59 10.69
CA SER A 109 -21.74 -8.66 9.93
C SER A 109 -21.48 -8.19 8.50
N PRO A 110 -22.31 -8.57 7.52
CA PRO A 110 -22.15 -8.11 6.15
C PRO A 110 -22.04 -6.58 6.10
N ALA A 111 -21.00 -6.10 5.43
CA ALA A 111 -20.75 -4.66 5.18
C ALA A 111 -21.31 -4.20 3.83
N GLY A 112 -21.68 -5.15 2.95
CA GLY A 112 -22.09 -4.90 1.57
C GLY A 112 -20.93 -4.44 0.69
N ILE A 113 -19.70 -4.84 1.02
CA ILE A 113 -18.47 -4.37 0.36
C ILE A 113 -17.56 -5.56 0.11
N ASP A 114 -17.29 -5.84 -1.16
CA ASP A 114 -16.39 -6.91 -1.55
C ASP A 114 -14.94 -6.53 -1.34
N GLY A 115 -14.17 -7.45 -0.74
CA GLY A 115 -12.71 -7.45 -0.63
C GLY A 115 -12.05 -8.34 -1.68
N LEU A 116 -10.74 -8.28 -1.73
CA LEU A 116 -9.87 -9.18 -2.50
C LEU A 116 -8.63 -9.50 -1.67
N ALA A 117 -8.43 -10.78 -1.39
CA ALA A 117 -7.20 -11.30 -0.81
C ALA A 117 -6.38 -11.97 -1.91
N ALA A 118 -5.22 -11.41 -2.19
CA ALA A 118 -4.25 -11.90 -3.17
C ALA A 118 -2.86 -11.38 -2.80
N SER A 119 -1.81 -12.08 -3.25
CA SER A 119 -0.45 -11.62 -3.01
C SER A 119 -0.14 -10.34 -3.79
N ARG A 120 0.76 -9.53 -3.25
CA ARG A 120 1.29 -8.39 -3.99
C ARG A 120 1.97 -8.80 -5.28
N LEU A 121 2.61 -9.96 -5.30
CA LEU A 121 3.28 -10.50 -6.48
C LEU A 121 2.29 -10.74 -7.61
N ALA A 122 1.15 -11.37 -7.33
CA ALA A 122 0.10 -11.63 -8.31
C ALA A 122 -0.57 -10.31 -8.77
N ILE A 123 -0.90 -9.42 -7.85
CA ILE A 123 -1.47 -8.10 -8.17
C ILE A 123 -0.52 -7.31 -9.10
N GLU A 124 0.77 -7.23 -8.78
CA GLU A 124 1.74 -6.48 -9.60
C GLU A 124 1.98 -7.16 -10.96
N ALA A 125 2.00 -8.50 -11.02
CA ALA A 125 2.12 -9.24 -12.27
C ALA A 125 0.92 -9.01 -13.21
N GLU A 126 -0.30 -9.06 -12.69
CA GLU A 126 -1.51 -8.81 -13.47
C GLU A 126 -1.57 -7.36 -13.98
N LEU A 127 -1.25 -6.38 -13.13
CA LEU A 127 -1.16 -4.99 -13.57
C LEU A 127 -0.09 -4.79 -14.63
N ARG A 128 1.07 -5.40 -14.49
CA ARG A 128 2.16 -5.35 -15.47
C ARG A 128 1.74 -5.96 -16.81
N ARG A 129 1.08 -7.11 -16.80
CA ARG A 129 0.53 -7.77 -17.99
C ARG A 129 -0.44 -6.82 -18.74
N ARG A 130 -1.36 -6.18 -18.00
CA ARG A 130 -2.33 -5.23 -18.57
C ARG A 130 -1.67 -3.97 -19.10
N VAL A 131 -0.69 -3.42 -18.37
CA VAL A 131 0.05 -2.22 -18.80
C VAL A 131 0.88 -2.49 -20.06
N ARG A 132 1.51 -3.67 -20.16
CA ARG A 132 2.23 -4.09 -21.39
C ARG A 132 1.33 -4.19 -22.61
N ALA A 133 0.06 -4.52 -22.43
CA ALA A 133 -0.93 -4.62 -23.52
C ALA A 133 -1.49 -3.26 -23.97
N LEU A 134 -1.18 -2.15 -23.26
CA LEU A 134 -1.67 -0.82 -23.65
C LEU A 134 -0.94 -0.31 -24.89
N PRO A 135 -1.66 0.23 -25.89
CA PRO A 135 -1.05 0.84 -27.07
C PRO A 135 -0.09 1.97 -26.67
N GLY A 136 1.10 1.99 -27.27
CA GLY A 136 2.09 3.04 -27.05
C GLY A 136 2.83 2.97 -25.71
N VAL A 137 2.58 1.95 -24.87
CA VAL A 137 3.32 1.74 -23.62
C VAL A 137 4.46 0.75 -23.83
N ARG A 138 5.66 1.10 -23.35
CA ARG A 138 6.85 0.24 -23.39
C ARG A 138 7.50 0.16 -22.01
N LEU A 139 7.96 -1.02 -21.63
CA LEU A 139 8.76 -1.26 -20.44
C LEU A 139 10.20 -1.54 -20.84
N LEU A 140 11.14 -0.71 -20.36
CA LEU A 140 12.57 -0.92 -20.47
C LEU A 140 13.06 -1.47 -19.12
N THR A 141 13.48 -2.72 -19.12
CA THR A 141 14.00 -3.41 -17.94
C THR A 141 15.51 -3.46 -17.94
N GLU A 142 16.09 -3.72 -16.77
CA GLU A 142 17.54 -3.83 -16.57
C GLU A 142 18.28 -2.55 -16.99
N VAL A 143 17.65 -1.40 -16.65
CA VAL A 143 18.18 -0.06 -16.94
C VAL A 143 18.20 0.80 -15.68
N ASP A 144 19.25 1.56 -15.51
CA ASP A 144 19.36 2.57 -14.46
C ASP A 144 19.08 3.97 -15.05
N VAL A 145 18.14 4.70 -14.46
CA VAL A 145 17.97 6.12 -14.71
C VAL A 145 19.00 6.88 -13.88
N LEU A 146 19.92 7.55 -14.57
CA LEU A 146 21.02 8.28 -13.96
C LEU A 146 20.57 9.63 -13.40
N ALA A 147 19.81 10.39 -14.20
CA ALA A 147 19.19 11.64 -13.78
C ALA A 147 18.12 12.10 -14.78
N PRO A 148 17.11 12.87 -14.36
CA PRO A 148 16.29 13.67 -15.28
C PRO A 148 17.13 14.80 -15.89
N VAL A 149 16.86 15.15 -17.16
CA VAL A 149 17.53 16.23 -17.89
C VAL A 149 16.77 17.53 -17.64
N HIS A 150 17.39 18.47 -16.94
CA HIS A 150 16.79 19.77 -16.60
C HIS A 150 17.40 20.88 -17.45
N GLU A 151 16.55 21.64 -18.14
CA GLU A 151 16.91 22.77 -19.00
C GLU A 151 15.94 23.93 -18.77
N SER A 152 16.47 25.11 -18.50
CA SER A 152 15.72 26.39 -18.41
C SER A 152 14.40 26.27 -17.58
N GLY A 153 14.46 25.63 -16.40
CA GLY A 153 13.30 25.50 -15.51
C GLY A 153 12.33 24.34 -15.85
N ARG A 154 12.73 23.46 -16.76
CA ARG A 154 11.92 22.34 -17.23
C ARG A 154 12.73 21.04 -17.26
N VAL A 155 12.11 19.94 -16.90
CA VAL A 155 12.63 18.59 -17.18
C VAL A 155 12.15 18.20 -18.58
N VAL A 156 13.12 17.89 -19.45
CA VAL A 156 12.90 17.61 -20.88
C VAL A 156 13.15 16.16 -21.26
N GLY A 157 13.54 15.31 -20.30
CA GLY A 157 13.81 13.90 -20.54
C GLY A 157 14.55 13.25 -19.37
N VAL A 158 15.09 12.06 -19.60
CA VAL A 158 15.97 11.36 -18.66
C VAL A 158 17.24 10.89 -19.35
N ARG A 159 18.35 10.88 -18.59
CA ARG A 159 19.59 10.19 -18.95
C ARG A 159 19.57 8.82 -18.26
N TRP A 160 19.77 7.77 -19.04
CA TRP A 160 19.68 6.39 -18.59
C TRP A 160 20.77 5.52 -19.20
N GLN A 161 21.00 4.35 -18.65
CA GLN A 161 22.00 3.40 -19.09
C GLN A 161 21.54 1.96 -18.88
N ARG A 162 21.93 1.04 -19.76
CA ARG A 162 21.73 -0.39 -19.53
C ARG A 162 22.62 -0.88 -18.39
N ARG A 163 22.12 -1.76 -17.55
CA ARG A 163 22.88 -2.33 -16.42
C ARG A 163 24.00 -3.27 -16.86
N GLU A 164 23.85 -3.89 -18.00
CA GLU A 164 24.90 -4.70 -18.64
C GLU A 164 26.11 -3.88 -19.09
N GLY A 165 26.03 -2.55 -19.02
CA GLY A 165 27.03 -1.61 -19.52
C GLY A 165 26.61 -0.94 -20.83
N GLY A 166 27.50 -0.11 -21.37
CA GLY A 166 27.24 0.70 -22.56
C GLY A 166 27.26 2.20 -22.26
N ALA A 167 27.13 3.01 -23.31
CA ALA A 167 27.07 4.45 -23.20
C ALA A 167 25.76 4.91 -22.57
N ALA A 168 25.79 5.97 -21.78
CA ALA A 168 24.59 6.62 -21.31
C ALA A 168 23.84 7.28 -22.48
N GLU A 169 22.53 7.03 -22.52
CA GLU A 169 21.62 7.58 -23.53
C GLU A 169 20.70 8.63 -22.92
N THR A 170 20.17 9.51 -23.75
CA THR A 170 19.13 10.47 -23.34
C THR A 170 17.84 10.20 -24.10
N MET A 171 16.72 10.15 -23.38
CA MET A 171 15.38 10.03 -23.96
C MET A 171 14.57 11.28 -23.61
N ALA A 172 14.19 12.04 -24.64
CA ALA A 172 13.41 13.26 -24.50
C ALA A 172 11.92 12.94 -24.19
N ALA A 173 11.28 13.80 -23.39
CA ALA A 173 9.88 13.70 -23.02
C ALA A 173 9.24 15.04 -22.65
N ALA A 174 7.92 15.10 -22.77
CA ALA A 174 7.13 16.23 -22.29
C ALA A 174 6.84 16.18 -20.79
N LEU A 175 6.89 14.96 -20.18
CA LEU A 175 6.67 14.71 -18.76
C LEU A 175 7.52 13.54 -18.29
N VAL A 176 8.13 13.68 -17.12
CA VAL A 176 8.81 12.61 -16.37
C VAL A 176 8.12 12.45 -15.02
N VAL A 177 7.75 11.22 -14.67
CA VAL A 177 7.14 10.88 -13.37
C VAL A 177 8.08 9.96 -12.61
N ASP A 178 8.56 10.42 -11.46
CA ASP A 178 9.40 9.63 -10.56
C ASP A 178 8.55 8.77 -9.64
N CYS A 179 8.50 7.48 -9.93
CA CYS A 179 7.90 6.41 -9.14
C CYS A 179 8.96 5.47 -8.55
N SER A 180 10.19 5.96 -8.33
CA SER A 180 11.33 5.15 -7.84
C SER A 180 11.21 4.76 -6.37
N GLY A 181 10.12 5.16 -5.71
CA GLY A 181 9.76 4.74 -4.37
C GLY A 181 10.46 5.54 -3.27
N ARG A 182 10.55 4.93 -2.10
CA ARG A 182 11.08 5.52 -0.85
C ARG A 182 12.47 6.13 -1.01
N GLY A 183 13.34 5.49 -1.80
CA GLY A 183 14.70 5.94 -2.12
C GLY A 183 14.80 6.98 -3.23
N SER A 184 13.71 7.64 -3.61
CA SER A 184 13.69 8.66 -4.67
C SER A 184 14.78 9.71 -4.49
N HIS A 185 15.52 9.98 -5.57
CA HIS A 185 16.53 11.03 -5.64
C HIS A 185 15.95 12.42 -5.97
N SER A 186 14.65 12.55 -6.18
CA SER A 186 13.97 13.83 -6.51
C SER A 186 14.37 14.99 -5.61
N PRO A 187 14.49 14.85 -4.26
CA PRO A 187 14.90 15.94 -3.40
C PRO A 187 16.34 16.40 -3.64
N ALA A 188 17.24 15.50 -4.07
CA ALA A 188 18.62 15.84 -4.42
C ALA A 188 18.66 16.57 -5.77
N TRP A 189 18.01 16.04 -6.80
CA TRP A 189 17.91 16.66 -8.11
C TRP A 189 17.31 18.07 -8.04
N LEU A 190 16.27 18.28 -7.24
CA LEU A 190 15.70 19.62 -7.06
C LEU A 190 16.74 20.60 -6.53
N ARG A 191 17.57 20.22 -5.55
CA ARG A 191 18.65 21.08 -5.03
C ARG A 191 19.71 21.39 -6.09
N GLU A 192 20.12 20.38 -6.85
CA GLU A 192 21.07 20.52 -7.96
C GLU A 192 20.58 21.51 -9.02
N TRP A 193 19.27 21.55 -9.27
CA TRP A 193 18.63 22.49 -10.22
C TRP A 193 18.31 23.86 -9.62
N GLY A 194 18.69 24.13 -8.37
CA GLY A 194 18.43 25.41 -7.69
C GLY A 194 17.01 25.59 -7.19
N TYR A 195 16.27 24.48 -6.97
CA TYR A 195 14.98 24.48 -6.30
C TYR A 195 15.13 24.10 -4.83
N GLN A 196 14.14 24.49 -4.04
CA GLN A 196 14.02 24.01 -2.67
C GLN A 196 13.59 22.53 -2.67
N ALA A 197 14.24 21.70 -1.85
CA ALA A 197 13.75 20.35 -1.59
C ALA A 197 12.48 20.40 -0.71
N PRO A 198 11.56 19.43 -0.85
CA PRO A 198 10.40 19.35 0.03
C PRO A 198 10.83 19.13 1.49
N THR A 199 10.11 19.72 2.41
CA THR A 199 10.22 19.35 3.84
C THR A 199 9.75 17.92 4.01
N GLU A 200 10.34 17.21 4.98
CA GLU A 200 10.06 15.81 5.22
C GLU A 200 9.65 15.58 6.66
N ASP A 201 8.51 14.94 6.86
CA ASP A 201 8.11 14.40 8.16
C ASP A 201 8.60 12.95 8.25
N ARG A 202 9.19 12.59 9.39
CA ARG A 202 9.61 11.23 9.72
C ARG A 202 9.09 10.81 11.09
N VAL A 203 8.59 9.57 11.16
CA VAL A 203 8.22 8.94 12.43
C VAL A 203 9.01 7.66 12.59
N GLN A 204 9.94 7.66 13.55
CA GLN A 204 10.77 6.50 13.84
C GLN A 204 9.94 5.45 14.55
N ILE A 205 9.74 4.30 13.91
CA ILE A 205 8.91 3.22 14.48
C ILE A 205 9.73 1.97 14.81
N GLY A 206 10.86 1.77 14.11
CA GLY A 206 11.70 0.60 14.32
C GLY A 206 10.93 -0.71 14.18
N LEU A 207 9.97 -0.77 13.24
CA LEU A 207 9.17 -1.97 13.00
C LEU A 207 10.03 -3.04 12.35
N ALA A 208 9.93 -4.26 12.86
CA ALA A 208 10.36 -5.46 12.15
C ALA A 208 9.29 -6.53 12.29
N TYR A 209 9.14 -7.34 11.23
CA TYR A 209 8.24 -8.48 11.26
C TYR A 209 8.84 -9.67 10.53
N THR A 210 8.50 -10.85 11.04
CA THR A 210 8.83 -12.15 10.47
C THR A 210 7.58 -12.73 9.84
N SER A 211 7.69 -13.19 8.60
CA SER A 211 6.59 -13.75 7.82
C SER A 211 6.93 -15.13 7.33
N ALA A 212 5.93 -15.99 7.20
CA ALA A 212 6.06 -17.31 6.61
C ALA A 212 4.81 -17.67 5.81
N TYR A 213 5.00 -18.55 4.83
CA TYR A 213 3.92 -19.18 4.09
C TYR A 213 3.53 -20.50 4.73
N PHE A 214 2.24 -20.81 4.71
CA PHE A 214 1.68 -22.05 5.18
C PHE A 214 0.70 -22.62 4.16
N GLU A 215 0.62 -23.94 4.07
CA GLU A 215 -0.42 -24.58 3.29
C GLU A 215 -1.82 -24.24 3.86
N ARG A 216 -2.76 -23.95 2.98
CA ARG A 216 -4.16 -23.70 3.34
C ARG A 216 -4.97 -24.95 3.09
N ALA A 217 -5.11 -25.78 4.13
CA ALA A 217 -5.86 -27.02 4.08
C ALA A 217 -7.36 -26.83 4.38
N PRO A 218 -8.24 -27.78 4.00
CA PRO A 218 -9.62 -27.82 4.44
C PRO A 218 -9.73 -27.77 5.98
N GLY A 219 -10.71 -27.05 6.50
CA GLY A 219 -10.91 -26.88 7.95
C GLY A 219 -10.06 -25.78 8.60
N HIS A 220 -9.22 -25.05 7.83
CA HIS A 220 -8.59 -23.85 8.31
C HIS A 220 -9.62 -22.72 8.57
N PRO A 221 -9.21 -21.61 9.24
CA PRO A 221 -10.16 -20.55 9.61
C PRO A 221 -11.06 -20.14 8.45
N PRO A 222 -12.37 -19.94 8.70
CA PRO A 222 -13.31 -19.53 7.65
C PRO A 222 -13.14 -18.08 7.20
N LEU A 223 -12.09 -17.41 7.64
CA LEU A 223 -11.74 -16.03 7.31
C LEU A 223 -10.71 -16.01 6.18
N THR A 224 -10.76 -14.99 5.33
CA THR A 224 -9.74 -14.74 4.30
C THR A 224 -8.59 -13.89 4.84
N VAL A 225 -8.87 -13.05 5.84
CA VAL A 225 -7.88 -12.19 6.49
C VAL A 225 -8.12 -12.14 8.00
N VAL A 226 -7.05 -12.24 8.79
CA VAL A 226 -7.06 -11.97 10.24
C VAL A 226 -6.01 -10.91 10.53
N ILE A 227 -6.39 -9.82 11.20
CA ILE A 227 -5.53 -8.71 11.57
C ILE A 227 -5.47 -8.59 13.08
N GLY A 228 -4.31 -8.81 13.69
CA GLY A 228 -4.03 -8.45 15.07
C GLY A 228 -3.47 -7.04 15.13
N ALA A 229 -4.29 -6.07 15.51
CA ALA A 229 -3.89 -4.67 15.58
C ALA A 229 -2.94 -4.43 16.75
N ALA A 230 -1.81 -3.75 16.49
CA ALA A 230 -0.96 -3.23 17.55
C ALA A 230 -1.72 -2.15 18.34
N THR A 231 -1.70 -2.27 19.67
CA THR A 231 -2.34 -1.33 20.60
C THR A 231 -1.38 -0.98 21.73
N ALA A 232 -1.68 0.05 22.48
CA ALA A 232 -0.84 0.43 23.65
C ALA A 232 -0.72 -0.72 24.69
N GLY A 233 -1.76 -1.55 24.83
CA GLY A 233 -1.75 -2.72 25.73
C GLY A 233 -1.14 -3.97 25.11
N LEU A 234 -1.07 -4.05 23.78
CA LEU A 234 -0.51 -5.16 23.02
C LEU A 234 0.21 -4.63 21.77
N PRO A 235 1.45 -4.13 21.88
CA PRO A 235 2.16 -3.43 20.80
C PRO A 235 2.82 -4.38 19.80
N ARG A 236 2.20 -5.50 19.53
CA ARG A 236 2.70 -6.59 18.67
C ARG A 236 1.70 -6.90 17.59
N PRO A 237 1.90 -6.36 16.36
CA PRO A 237 1.00 -6.62 15.25
C PRO A 237 1.13 -8.06 14.74
N SER A 238 0.04 -8.58 14.23
CA SER A 238 0.02 -9.85 13.51
C SER A 238 -0.96 -9.80 12.35
N ILE A 239 -0.73 -10.63 11.35
CA ILE A 239 -1.60 -10.72 10.18
C ILE A 239 -1.55 -12.10 9.56
N LEU A 240 -2.70 -12.57 9.09
CA LEU A 240 -2.86 -13.77 8.29
C LEU A 240 -3.70 -13.42 7.08
N ILE A 241 -3.22 -13.73 5.88
CA ILE A 241 -3.93 -13.45 4.62
C ILE A 241 -3.92 -14.71 3.76
N ALA A 242 -5.10 -15.14 3.33
CA ALA A 242 -5.23 -16.17 2.31
C ALA A 242 -4.75 -15.60 0.96
N GLN A 243 -4.04 -16.42 0.20
CA GLN A 243 -3.50 -16.04 -1.10
C GLN A 243 -3.77 -17.13 -2.13
N GLU A 244 -3.67 -16.76 -3.40
CA GLU A 244 -3.63 -17.67 -4.52
C GLU A 244 -2.53 -18.72 -4.32
N PRO A 245 -2.65 -19.92 -4.93
CA PRO A 245 -1.57 -20.91 -4.97
C PRO A 245 -0.29 -20.32 -5.56
N ALA A 246 0.86 -20.80 -5.10
CA ALA A 246 2.08 -20.64 -5.89
C ALA A 246 1.94 -21.45 -7.19
N GLU A 247 2.77 -21.18 -8.20
CA GLU A 247 2.82 -21.98 -9.41
C GLU A 247 3.02 -23.46 -9.04
N ASP A 248 2.11 -24.31 -9.46
CA ASP A 248 2.07 -25.76 -9.14
C ASP A 248 2.01 -26.11 -7.64
N GLY A 249 1.64 -25.15 -6.78
CA GLY A 249 1.58 -25.33 -5.34
C GLY A 249 0.15 -25.41 -4.77
N PRO A 250 0.02 -25.75 -3.49
CA PRO A 250 -1.28 -25.74 -2.81
C PRO A 250 -1.76 -24.30 -2.55
N PRO A 251 -3.09 -24.13 -2.31
CA PRO A 251 -3.60 -22.90 -1.69
C PRO A 251 -2.81 -22.57 -0.43
N ARG A 252 -2.56 -21.28 -0.18
CA ARG A 252 -1.66 -20.89 0.91
C ARG A 252 -2.16 -19.72 1.74
N TRP A 253 -1.60 -19.65 2.93
CA TRP A 253 -1.61 -18.48 3.79
C TRP A 253 -0.26 -17.80 3.77
N VAL A 254 -0.24 -16.48 3.88
CA VAL A 254 0.91 -15.74 4.37
C VAL A 254 0.58 -15.22 5.77
N ALA A 255 1.41 -15.56 6.73
CA ALA A 255 1.31 -15.09 8.12
C ALA A 255 2.48 -14.16 8.43
N GLY A 256 2.22 -13.12 9.23
CA GLY A 256 3.23 -12.19 9.70
C GLY A 256 3.02 -11.87 11.18
N VAL A 257 4.12 -11.81 11.94
CA VAL A 257 4.14 -11.37 13.34
C VAL A 257 5.25 -10.35 13.52
N GLY A 258 5.00 -9.29 14.27
CA GLY A 258 5.93 -8.17 14.33
C GLY A 258 6.14 -7.59 15.73
N GLY A 259 6.97 -6.56 15.78
CA GLY A 259 7.23 -5.73 16.95
C GLY A 259 7.86 -4.41 16.55
N TYR A 260 7.77 -3.46 17.45
CA TYR A 260 8.27 -2.10 17.30
C TYR A 260 9.52 -1.85 18.15
N ALA A 261 10.28 -0.81 17.83
CA ALA A 261 11.37 -0.28 18.64
C ALA A 261 12.39 -1.33 19.11
N GLY A 262 12.71 -2.30 18.22
CA GLY A 262 13.70 -3.34 18.53
C GLY A 262 13.11 -4.65 19.09
N ASP A 263 11.80 -4.73 19.33
CA ASP A 263 11.10 -5.99 19.69
C ASP A 263 11.00 -6.90 18.47
N HIS A 264 12.11 -7.51 18.06
CA HIS A 264 12.22 -8.35 16.88
C HIS A 264 11.80 -9.80 17.15
N VAL A 265 11.42 -10.49 16.09
CA VAL A 265 11.12 -11.92 16.08
C VAL A 265 12.20 -12.63 15.26
N ASP A 266 12.78 -13.69 15.79
CA ASP A 266 13.74 -14.50 15.02
C ASP A 266 13.04 -15.21 13.86
N THR A 267 13.84 -15.53 12.82
CA THR A 267 13.38 -16.21 11.62
C THR A 267 13.32 -17.73 11.80
N THR A 268 12.70 -18.17 12.92
CA THR A 268 12.46 -19.59 13.20
C THR A 268 10.97 -19.83 13.38
N ARG A 269 10.54 -21.04 13.13
CA ARG A 269 9.16 -21.48 13.31
C ARG A 269 8.72 -21.33 14.77
N GLU A 270 9.56 -21.73 15.69
CA GLU A 270 9.32 -21.69 17.13
C GLU A 270 9.15 -20.25 17.64
N ALA A 271 10.03 -19.35 17.22
CA ALA A 271 9.93 -17.92 17.57
C ALA A 271 8.68 -17.28 16.99
N MET A 272 8.28 -17.66 15.78
CA MET A 272 7.05 -17.18 15.15
C MET A 272 5.81 -17.70 15.89
N ALA A 273 5.78 -19.00 16.29
CA ALA A 273 4.69 -19.59 17.06
C ALA A 273 4.56 -18.91 18.43
N GLU A 274 5.66 -18.71 19.13
CA GLU A 274 5.67 -18.05 20.44
C GLU A 274 5.17 -16.59 20.33
N ARG A 275 5.66 -15.84 19.32
CA ARG A 275 5.18 -14.49 19.09
C ARG A 275 3.68 -14.47 18.75
N ALA A 276 3.19 -15.40 17.95
CA ALA A 276 1.78 -15.48 17.59
C ALA A 276 0.89 -15.71 18.83
N ARG A 277 1.30 -16.56 19.78
CA ARG A 277 0.59 -16.71 21.07
C ARG A 277 0.52 -15.37 21.84
N GLN A 278 1.59 -14.61 21.81
CA GLN A 278 1.69 -13.30 22.49
C GLN A 278 0.90 -12.19 21.78
N THR A 279 0.57 -12.32 20.51
CA THR A 279 -0.22 -11.32 19.75
C THR A 279 -1.73 -11.49 19.90
N GLY A 280 -2.18 -12.58 20.55
CA GLY A 280 -3.60 -12.88 20.67
C GLY A 280 -4.26 -13.31 19.36
N SER A 281 -3.47 -13.86 18.42
CA SER A 281 -3.93 -14.39 17.14
C SER A 281 -3.82 -15.92 17.12
N PRO A 282 -4.84 -16.64 17.66
CA PRO A 282 -4.78 -18.08 17.83
C PRO A 282 -4.66 -18.83 16.49
N GLU A 283 -5.19 -18.27 15.42
CA GLU A 283 -5.11 -18.87 14.08
C GLU A 283 -3.66 -18.98 13.61
N ILE A 284 -2.85 -17.91 13.81
CA ILE A 284 -1.43 -17.90 13.43
C ILE A 284 -0.63 -18.85 14.31
N ALA A 285 -0.89 -18.86 15.61
CA ALA A 285 -0.25 -19.77 16.54
C ALA A 285 -0.52 -21.23 16.15
N ALA A 286 -1.78 -21.56 15.88
CA ALA A 286 -2.17 -22.90 15.47
C ALA A 286 -1.53 -23.36 14.16
N LEU A 287 -1.40 -22.45 13.16
CA LEU A 287 -0.71 -22.75 11.92
C LEU A 287 0.78 -23.02 12.15
N ALA A 288 1.44 -22.16 12.93
CA ALA A 288 2.85 -22.31 13.23
C ALA A 288 3.16 -23.61 14.03
N GLU A 289 2.23 -24.07 14.87
CA GLU A 289 2.35 -25.29 15.66
C GLU A 289 2.07 -26.57 14.86
N ARG A 290 1.01 -26.56 14.02
CA ARG A 290 0.59 -27.75 13.26
C ARG A 290 1.57 -28.19 12.17
N GLY A 291 2.34 -27.28 11.61
CA GLY A 291 3.21 -27.56 10.46
C GLY A 291 2.60 -27.08 9.14
N GLY A 292 3.10 -27.62 8.02
CA GLY A 292 2.67 -27.17 6.68
C GLY A 292 3.29 -25.83 6.28
N MET A 293 4.39 -25.41 6.91
CA MET A 293 5.16 -24.25 6.49
C MET A 293 5.79 -24.51 5.13
N LEU A 294 5.62 -23.55 4.22
CA LEU A 294 6.15 -23.57 2.86
C LEU A 294 7.37 -22.65 2.75
N GLY A 295 8.55 -23.24 2.88
CA GLY A 295 9.83 -22.52 2.90
C GLY A 295 10.19 -21.96 4.28
N GLU A 296 11.25 -21.17 4.33
CA GLU A 296 11.79 -20.60 5.56
C GLU A 296 11.11 -19.26 5.91
N PRO A 297 10.99 -18.92 7.21
CA PRO A 297 10.51 -17.61 7.62
C PRO A 297 11.42 -16.49 7.14
N MET A 298 10.83 -15.39 6.70
CA MET A 298 11.51 -14.22 6.16
C MET A 298 11.33 -13.02 7.08
N ARG A 299 12.34 -12.17 7.19
CA ARG A 299 12.30 -10.94 8.00
C ARG A 299 12.37 -9.72 7.12
N TYR A 300 11.55 -8.72 7.46
CA TYR A 300 11.63 -7.38 6.90
C TYR A 300 11.67 -6.32 8.00
N SER A 301 12.44 -5.27 7.77
CA SER A 301 12.58 -4.15 8.70
C SER A 301 12.13 -2.85 8.03
N PHE A 302 11.32 -2.08 8.75
CA PHE A 302 10.83 -0.79 8.32
C PHE A 302 11.11 0.25 9.41
N PRO A 303 12.20 1.00 9.30
CA PRO A 303 12.68 1.84 10.41
C PRO A 303 11.79 3.06 10.70
N HIS A 304 11.24 3.69 9.68
CA HIS A 304 10.43 4.92 9.84
C HIS A 304 9.43 5.10 8.72
N SER A 305 8.28 5.70 9.02
CA SER A 305 7.40 6.30 8.03
C SER A 305 7.97 7.64 7.58
N GLN A 306 7.77 8.01 6.31
CA GLN A 306 8.24 9.31 5.79
C GLN A 306 7.19 9.92 4.86
N ARG A 307 7.08 11.27 4.89
CA ARG A 307 6.24 12.05 3.99
C ARG A 307 7.00 13.28 3.53
N ARG A 308 7.03 13.52 2.23
CA ARG A 308 7.66 14.68 1.59
C ARG A 308 6.59 15.65 1.09
N HIS A 309 6.65 16.88 1.56
CA HIS A 309 5.64 17.92 1.32
C HIS A 309 5.91 18.69 0.03
N TYR A 310 5.78 18.04 -1.13
CA TYR A 310 5.93 18.69 -2.44
C TYR A 310 4.87 19.77 -2.68
N GLU A 311 3.68 19.62 -2.08
CA GLU A 311 2.57 20.59 -2.14
C GLU A 311 2.90 21.94 -1.49
N LYS A 312 3.93 22.00 -0.65
CA LYS A 312 4.38 23.23 0.02
C LYS A 312 5.45 24.01 -0.77
N LEU A 313 5.95 23.43 -1.88
CA LEU A 313 6.97 24.06 -2.70
C LEU A 313 6.36 25.21 -3.51
N ARG A 314 6.97 26.40 -3.40
CA ARG A 314 6.54 27.60 -4.17
C ARG A 314 6.97 27.53 -5.64
N ARG A 315 8.10 26.89 -5.93
CA ARG A 315 8.66 26.72 -7.27
C ARG A 315 8.98 25.25 -7.49
N PHE A 316 8.62 24.74 -8.66
CA PHE A 316 8.88 23.38 -9.07
C PHE A 316 9.14 23.33 -10.58
N PRO A 317 10.07 22.50 -11.11
CA PRO A 317 10.33 22.43 -12.54
C PRO A 317 9.12 21.95 -13.31
N GLN A 318 8.88 22.49 -14.49
CA GLN A 318 7.87 21.99 -15.41
C GLN A 318 8.29 20.61 -15.95
N GLY A 319 7.31 19.80 -16.37
CA GLY A 319 7.58 18.50 -16.99
C GLY A 319 8.10 17.42 -16.03
N TYR A 320 7.96 17.63 -14.71
CA TYR A 320 8.41 16.67 -13.69
C TYR A 320 7.35 16.46 -12.60
N LEU A 321 7.23 15.22 -12.11
CA LEU A 321 6.41 14.85 -10.96
C LEU A 321 7.12 13.75 -10.14
N ALA A 322 6.76 13.63 -8.86
CA ALA A 322 7.04 12.47 -8.02
C ALA A 322 5.71 11.85 -7.59
N MET A 323 5.63 10.51 -7.43
CA MET A 323 4.39 9.78 -7.11
C MET A 323 4.69 8.51 -6.29
N GLY A 324 3.71 8.03 -5.54
CA GLY A 324 3.80 6.84 -4.70
C GLY A 324 4.70 7.03 -3.49
N ASP A 325 5.52 6.04 -3.16
CA ASP A 325 6.43 6.11 -2.01
C ASP A 325 7.51 7.20 -2.16
N ALA A 326 7.67 7.80 -3.33
CA ALA A 326 8.47 9.00 -3.51
C ALA A 326 7.85 10.23 -2.82
N LEU A 327 6.52 10.25 -2.62
CA LEU A 327 5.79 11.25 -1.83
C LEU A 327 5.64 10.82 -0.38
N ALA A 328 5.08 9.62 -0.12
CA ALA A 328 4.82 9.16 1.23
C ALA A 328 4.94 7.64 1.34
N SER A 329 5.75 7.18 2.30
CA SER A 329 5.92 5.76 2.63
C SER A 329 5.40 5.52 4.04
N PHE A 330 4.38 4.69 4.14
CA PHE A 330 3.65 4.42 5.38
C PHE A 330 4.15 3.17 6.09
N ASN A 331 3.87 3.07 7.38
CA ASN A 331 4.00 1.82 8.11
C ASN A 331 3.19 0.70 7.41
N PRO A 332 3.85 -0.39 6.96
CA PRO A 332 3.23 -1.42 6.14
C PRO A 332 2.10 -2.19 6.82
N ILE A 333 2.04 -2.22 8.16
CA ILE A 333 1.00 -2.95 8.88
C ILE A 333 -0.43 -2.42 8.62
N TYR A 334 -0.55 -1.16 8.18
CA TYR A 334 -1.86 -0.56 7.86
C TYR A 334 -2.34 -0.92 6.44
N GLY A 335 -1.51 -1.54 5.59
CA GLY A 335 -1.88 -2.00 4.25
C GLY A 335 -2.26 -0.90 3.26
N GLN A 336 -1.92 0.37 3.52
CA GLN A 336 -2.44 1.53 2.78
C GLN A 336 -1.70 1.83 1.48
N GLY A 337 -0.42 1.46 1.36
CA GLY A 337 0.48 1.94 0.30
C GLY A 337 -0.05 1.72 -1.13
N MET A 338 -0.53 0.52 -1.46
CA MET A 338 -1.08 0.22 -2.79
C MET A 338 -2.33 1.05 -3.10
N THR A 339 -3.21 1.22 -2.11
CA THR A 339 -4.45 2.00 -2.25
C THR A 339 -4.18 3.48 -2.39
N VAL A 340 -3.18 4.02 -1.68
CA VAL A 340 -2.74 5.41 -1.83
C VAL A 340 -2.18 5.63 -3.23
N ALA A 341 -1.29 4.76 -3.72
CA ALA A 341 -0.76 4.83 -5.08
C ALA A 341 -1.87 4.79 -6.15
N ALA A 342 -2.89 3.95 -5.95
CA ALA A 342 -4.05 3.90 -6.84
C ALA A 342 -4.87 5.20 -6.80
N SER A 343 -5.08 5.78 -5.62
CA SER A 343 -5.78 7.06 -5.45
C SER A 343 -4.98 8.23 -6.04
N GLU A 344 -3.66 8.23 -5.92
CA GLU A 344 -2.77 9.19 -6.58
C GLU A 344 -2.84 9.08 -8.11
N ALA A 345 -3.02 7.88 -8.67
CA ALA A 345 -3.21 7.71 -10.11
C ALA A 345 -4.51 8.39 -10.59
N LEU A 346 -5.60 8.28 -9.83
CA LEU A 346 -6.82 9.04 -10.13
C LEU A 346 -6.62 10.56 -10.02
N ALA A 347 -5.86 11.00 -9.02
CA ALA A 347 -5.49 12.41 -8.87
C ALA A 347 -4.64 12.91 -10.05
N LEU A 348 -3.71 12.07 -10.54
CA LEU A 348 -2.91 12.37 -11.73
C LEU A 348 -3.80 12.47 -12.98
N ARG A 349 -4.75 11.54 -13.18
CA ARG A 349 -5.72 11.56 -14.28
C ARG A 349 -6.52 12.86 -14.28
N ALA A 350 -7.07 13.25 -13.13
CA ALA A 350 -7.82 14.47 -12.98
C ALA A 350 -6.97 15.74 -13.22
N ALA A 351 -5.71 15.73 -12.79
CA ALA A 351 -4.80 16.84 -13.03
C ALA A 351 -4.40 16.98 -14.50
N LEU A 352 -4.16 15.86 -15.21
CA LEU A 352 -3.83 15.80 -16.64
C LEU A 352 -4.98 16.27 -17.53
N ALA A 353 -6.23 16.03 -17.15
CA ALA A 353 -7.42 16.52 -17.89
C ALA A 353 -7.42 18.05 -18.06
N ARG A 354 -6.67 18.78 -17.23
CA ARG A 354 -6.50 20.24 -17.29
C ARG A 354 -5.20 20.68 -18.01
N GLY A 355 -4.53 19.75 -18.70
CA GLY A 355 -3.30 19.99 -19.45
C GLY A 355 -2.04 20.03 -18.61
N LEU A 356 -0.87 20.21 -19.29
CA LEU A 356 0.46 20.14 -18.67
C LEU A 356 0.88 21.42 -17.96
N VAL A 357 0.34 22.58 -18.35
CA VAL A 357 0.65 23.86 -17.70
C VAL A 357 0.14 23.83 -16.26
N GLY A 358 1.02 24.05 -15.28
CA GLY A 358 0.69 24.01 -13.85
C GLY A 358 0.29 22.61 -13.36
N LEU A 359 0.68 21.53 -14.04
CA LEU A 359 0.36 20.16 -13.67
C LEU A 359 0.88 19.80 -12.27
N ALA A 360 2.17 20.10 -11.99
CA ALA A 360 2.81 19.71 -10.74
C ALA A 360 2.10 20.27 -9.49
N PRO A 361 1.85 21.58 -9.35
CA PRO A 361 1.15 22.10 -8.17
C PRO A 361 -0.30 21.56 -8.04
N ARG A 362 -1.00 21.33 -9.15
CA ARG A 362 -2.34 20.72 -9.10
C ARG A 362 -2.29 19.29 -8.61
N PHE A 363 -1.37 18.50 -9.16
CA PHE A 363 -1.21 17.11 -8.78
C PHE A 363 -0.76 16.98 -7.32
N PHE A 364 0.28 17.71 -6.91
CA PHE A 364 0.76 17.60 -5.52
C PHE A 364 -0.26 18.04 -4.48
N LYS A 365 -1.08 19.05 -4.79
CA LYS A 365 -2.19 19.45 -3.92
C LYS A 365 -3.23 18.32 -3.79
N ALA A 366 -3.60 17.68 -4.89
CA ALA A 366 -4.54 16.56 -4.89
C ALA A 366 -3.95 15.31 -4.21
N ALA A 367 -2.68 14.99 -4.49
CA ALA A 367 -1.97 13.88 -3.84
C ALA A 367 -1.83 14.10 -2.32
N ALA A 368 -1.52 15.31 -1.88
CA ALA A 368 -1.48 15.64 -0.45
C ALA A 368 -2.82 15.33 0.24
N HIS A 369 -3.93 15.70 -0.39
CA HIS A 369 -5.27 15.39 0.13
C HIS A 369 -5.54 13.87 0.21
N VAL A 370 -5.07 13.10 -0.78
CA VAL A 370 -5.12 11.62 -0.76
C VAL A 370 -4.29 11.05 0.39
N ILE A 371 -3.10 11.62 0.64
CA ILE A 371 -2.13 11.15 1.64
C ILE A 371 -2.53 11.54 3.06
N ASP A 372 -3.20 12.68 3.26
CA ASP A 372 -3.45 13.26 4.60
C ASP A 372 -4.13 12.28 5.57
N ALA A 373 -5.22 11.67 5.15
CA ALA A 373 -5.99 10.76 6.01
C ALA A 373 -5.22 9.46 6.34
N PRO A 374 -4.65 8.72 5.36
CA PRO A 374 -3.79 7.57 5.64
C PRO A 374 -2.58 7.89 6.52
N TRP A 375 -1.94 9.04 6.28
CA TRP A 375 -0.79 9.48 7.08
C TRP A 375 -1.19 9.71 8.54
N GLN A 376 -2.29 10.44 8.78
CA GLN A 376 -2.78 10.70 10.13
C GLN A 376 -3.19 9.42 10.86
N LEU A 377 -3.82 8.47 10.18
CA LEU A 377 -4.19 7.17 10.75
C LEU A 377 -2.94 6.36 11.14
N ALA A 378 -1.98 6.23 10.23
CA ALA A 378 -0.76 5.46 10.49
C ALA A 378 0.08 6.11 11.61
N VAL A 379 0.39 7.40 11.50
CA VAL A 379 1.18 8.11 12.51
C VAL A 379 0.44 8.20 13.84
N GLY A 380 -0.87 8.44 13.83
CA GLY A 380 -1.70 8.47 15.06
C GLY A 380 -1.70 7.13 15.78
N GLY A 381 -1.84 6.02 15.01
CA GLY A 381 -1.76 4.66 15.55
C GLY A 381 -0.37 4.32 16.08
N ASP A 382 0.69 4.65 15.35
CA ASP A 382 2.07 4.43 15.77
C ASP A 382 2.38 5.23 17.06
N LEU A 383 1.99 6.50 17.12
CA LEU A 383 2.17 7.36 18.30
C LEU A 383 1.26 6.97 19.49
N ALA A 384 0.27 6.10 19.30
CA ALA A 384 -0.47 5.52 20.42
C ALA A 384 0.39 4.53 21.22
N LEU A 385 1.44 3.95 20.60
CA LEU A 385 2.34 2.99 21.21
C LEU A 385 3.40 3.70 22.05
N PRO A 386 3.53 3.40 23.37
CA PRO A 386 4.46 4.10 24.26
C PRO A 386 5.92 4.08 23.80
N GLN A 387 6.35 2.99 23.16
CA GLN A 387 7.73 2.77 22.69
C GLN A 387 8.08 3.53 21.41
N VAL A 388 7.11 4.05 20.68
CA VAL A 388 7.36 4.85 19.46
C VAL A 388 7.69 6.28 19.87
N PRO A 389 8.88 6.82 19.57
CA PRO A 389 9.23 8.19 19.91
C PRO A 389 8.47 9.21 19.07
N GLY A 390 8.14 10.35 19.66
CA GLY A 390 7.54 11.45 18.92
C GLY A 390 6.61 12.31 19.76
N PRO A 391 6.24 13.49 19.25
CA PRO A 391 5.35 14.40 19.96
C PRO A 391 3.93 13.84 20.00
N ARG A 392 3.31 13.93 21.18
CA ARG A 392 1.92 13.55 21.43
C ARG A 392 1.13 14.76 21.92
N PRO A 393 0.80 15.72 21.06
CA PRO A 393 0.01 16.86 21.45
C PRO A 393 -1.37 16.43 21.97
N PHE A 394 -1.99 17.28 22.79
CA PHE A 394 -3.25 16.96 23.47
C PHE A 394 -4.35 16.45 22.50
N PRO A 395 -4.57 17.03 21.32
CA PRO A 395 -5.57 16.53 20.38
C PRO A 395 -5.31 15.08 19.94
N VAL A 396 -4.04 14.71 19.72
CA VAL A 396 -3.66 13.33 19.34
C VAL A 396 -3.96 12.35 20.48
N LYS A 397 -3.68 12.72 21.73
CA LYS A 397 -4.02 11.88 22.89
C LYS A 397 -5.52 11.66 23.00
N LEU A 398 -6.32 12.70 22.78
CA LEU A 398 -7.78 12.63 22.84
C LEU A 398 -8.35 11.74 21.73
N ILE A 399 -7.86 11.90 20.51
CA ILE A 399 -8.26 11.05 19.36
C ILE A 399 -7.90 9.60 19.64
N ASN A 400 -6.68 9.31 20.08
CA ASN A 400 -6.24 7.95 20.38
C ASN A 400 -7.05 7.30 21.51
N ALA A 401 -7.39 8.06 22.55
CA ALA A 401 -8.28 7.59 23.62
C ALA A 401 -9.70 7.26 23.10
N TYR A 402 -10.22 8.08 22.19
CA TYR A 402 -11.50 7.82 21.54
C TYR A 402 -11.44 6.58 20.64
N VAL A 403 -10.40 6.44 19.80
CA VAL A 403 -10.20 5.27 18.94
C VAL A 403 -10.09 3.98 19.76
N ALA A 404 -9.35 4.01 20.87
CA ALA A 404 -9.28 2.87 21.79
C ALA A 404 -10.66 2.50 22.36
N ARG A 405 -11.54 3.48 22.59
CA ARG A 405 -12.91 3.22 23.02
C ARG A 405 -13.78 2.67 21.88
N VAL A 406 -13.63 3.18 20.65
CA VAL A 406 -14.28 2.63 19.44
C VAL A 406 -13.92 1.15 19.30
N GLN A 407 -12.63 0.79 19.38
CA GLN A 407 -12.16 -0.59 19.27
C GLN A 407 -12.78 -1.51 20.34
N ARG A 408 -12.89 -1.04 21.59
CA ARG A 408 -13.56 -1.81 22.67
C ARG A 408 -15.03 -2.07 22.39
N VAL A 409 -15.74 -1.08 21.85
CA VAL A 409 -17.17 -1.20 21.53
C VAL A 409 -17.39 -2.04 20.28
N ALA A 410 -16.48 -1.97 19.31
CA ALA A 410 -16.54 -2.76 18.06
C ALA A 410 -16.53 -4.28 18.31
N VAL A 411 -16.06 -4.74 19.48
CA VAL A 411 -16.08 -6.16 19.86
C VAL A 411 -17.53 -6.72 19.95
N HIS A 412 -18.52 -5.89 20.25
CA HIS A 412 -19.91 -6.32 20.45
C HIS A 412 -20.96 -5.47 19.75
N ASP A 413 -20.56 -4.43 19.03
CA ASP A 413 -21.46 -3.58 18.23
C ASP A 413 -21.04 -3.59 16.75
N VAL A 414 -21.81 -4.28 15.91
CA VAL A 414 -21.54 -4.45 14.47
C VAL A 414 -21.57 -3.13 13.70
N VAL A 415 -22.34 -2.12 14.15
CA VAL A 415 -22.39 -0.81 13.48
C VAL A 415 -21.08 -0.07 13.70
N VAL A 416 -20.54 -0.11 14.93
CA VAL A 416 -19.26 0.49 15.27
C VAL A 416 -18.12 -0.28 14.60
N ALA A 417 -18.17 -1.62 14.58
CA ALA A 417 -17.19 -2.45 13.89
C ALA A 417 -17.15 -2.14 12.38
N ASN A 418 -18.30 -2.12 11.70
CA ASN A 418 -18.37 -1.80 10.29
C ASN A 418 -17.93 -0.36 9.97
N ALA A 419 -18.24 0.62 10.83
CA ALA A 419 -17.74 1.98 10.67
C ALA A 419 -16.20 2.02 10.74
N PHE A 420 -15.60 1.30 11.69
CA PHE A 420 -14.15 1.22 11.82
C PHE A 420 -13.51 0.50 10.62
N VAL A 421 -14.05 -0.65 10.18
CA VAL A 421 -13.58 -1.40 9.01
C VAL A 421 -13.65 -0.55 7.73
N LYS A 422 -14.73 0.23 7.52
CA LYS A 422 -14.84 1.15 6.38
C LYS A 422 -13.72 2.20 6.36
N VAL A 423 -13.35 2.73 7.52
CA VAL A 423 -12.22 3.66 7.63
C VAL A 423 -10.90 2.96 7.36
N MET A 424 -10.67 1.75 7.90
CA MET A 424 -9.47 0.95 7.61
C MET A 424 -9.32 0.67 6.13
N HIS A 425 -10.42 0.38 5.43
CA HIS A 425 -10.44 0.10 3.98
C HIS A 425 -10.47 1.36 3.10
N MET A 426 -10.28 2.56 3.68
CA MET A 426 -10.28 3.86 2.99
C MET A 426 -11.58 4.16 2.21
N LEU A 427 -12.70 3.58 2.63
CA LEU A 427 -14.03 3.81 2.05
C LEU A 427 -14.78 4.95 2.75
N ALA A 428 -14.37 5.30 3.94
CA ALA A 428 -14.89 6.42 4.70
C ALA A 428 -13.72 7.22 5.30
N PRO A 429 -13.84 8.55 5.40
CA PRO A 429 -12.80 9.36 6.02
C PRO A 429 -12.78 9.14 7.54
N PRO A 430 -11.61 9.26 8.21
CA PRO A 430 -11.50 9.07 9.66
C PRO A 430 -12.50 9.86 10.52
N PRO A 431 -12.88 11.10 10.16
CA PRO A 431 -13.92 11.84 10.89
C PRO A 431 -15.30 11.16 10.92
N SER A 432 -15.58 10.20 10.04
CA SER A 432 -16.84 9.45 10.06
C SER A 432 -17.04 8.63 11.35
N LEU A 433 -15.97 8.31 12.06
CA LEU A 433 -16.06 7.68 13.39
C LEU A 433 -16.65 8.62 14.44
N PHE A 434 -16.67 9.91 14.20
CA PHE A 434 -17.31 10.93 15.05
C PHE A 434 -18.74 11.26 14.60
N ALA A 435 -19.32 10.51 13.65
CA ALA A 435 -20.74 10.67 13.28
C ALA A 435 -21.64 10.43 14.50
N PRO A 436 -22.72 11.22 14.70
CA PRO A 436 -23.57 11.14 15.88
C PRO A 436 -24.04 9.73 16.25
N ALA A 437 -24.40 8.92 15.24
CA ALA A 437 -24.85 7.55 15.44
C ALA A 437 -23.73 6.64 16.00
N VAL A 438 -22.48 6.82 15.55
CA VAL A 438 -21.33 6.07 16.04
C VAL A 438 -20.96 6.56 17.44
N MET A 439 -20.86 7.87 17.64
CA MET A 439 -20.54 8.48 18.93
C MET A 439 -21.50 8.04 20.04
N TRP A 440 -22.80 8.06 19.74
CA TRP A 440 -23.82 7.65 20.70
C TRP A 440 -23.66 6.18 21.12
N ARG A 441 -23.39 5.28 20.15
CA ARG A 441 -23.13 3.87 20.42
C ARG A 441 -21.85 3.65 21.22
N VAL A 442 -20.78 4.35 20.87
CA VAL A 442 -19.50 4.32 21.58
C VAL A 442 -19.65 4.82 23.01
N TRP A 443 -20.44 5.87 23.21
CA TRP A 443 -20.71 6.39 24.56
C TRP A 443 -21.55 5.41 25.38
N ARG A 444 -22.64 4.84 24.80
CA ARG A 444 -23.56 3.92 25.49
C ARG A 444 -22.92 2.54 25.71
N GLY A 445 -22.25 1.96 24.75
CA GLY A 445 -21.63 0.66 24.80
C GLY A 445 -20.47 0.56 25.78
N GLY A 446 -19.85 1.68 26.14
CA GLY A 446 -18.84 1.73 27.21
C GLY A 446 -19.38 1.53 28.60
N ARG A 447 -20.69 1.39 28.78
CA ARG A 447 -21.36 1.16 30.09
C ARG A 447 -21.78 -0.30 30.31
N HIS A 448 -21.86 -1.12 29.26
CA HIS A 448 -22.25 -2.53 29.36
C HIS A 448 -21.08 -3.41 28.92
N VAL A 449 -20.39 -4.02 29.87
CA VAL A 449 -19.46 -5.12 29.62
C VAL A 449 -20.31 -6.39 29.61
N VAL A 450 -20.76 -6.82 28.43
CA VAL A 450 -21.33 -8.18 28.27
C VAL A 450 -20.16 -9.15 28.27
N GLN A 451 -20.11 -10.03 29.27
CA GLN A 451 -19.18 -11.17 29.24
C GLN A 451 -19.50 -12.02 28.01
N PRO A 452 -18.51 -12.44 27.22
CA PRO A 452 -18.74 -13.38 26.15
C PRO A 452 -19.21 -14.71 26.73
N ALA A 453 -20.27 -15.29 26.15
CA ALA A 453 -20.64 -16.66 26.42
C ALA A 453 -19.44 -17.57 26.15
N ALA A 454 -19.09 -18.40 27.13
CA ALA A 454 -18.06 -19.41 27.00
C ALA A 454 -18.39 -20.29 25.77
N SER A 455 -17.49 -20.33 24.80
CA SER A 455 -17.58 -21.27 23.70
C SER A 455 -17.50 -22.68 24.26
N VAL A 456 -18.61 -23.37 24.22
CA VAL A 456 -18.69 -24.83 24.49
C VAL A 456 -17.87 -25.49 23.38
N VAL A 457 -16.67 -25.90 23.72
CA VAL A 457 -15.91 -26.88 22.96
C VAL A 457 -16.61 -28.23 23.24
N THR A 458 -17.50 -28.65 22.36
CA THR A 458 -17.94 -30.06 22.33
C THR A 458 -16.83 -30.88 21.71
N ALA A 459 -16.46 -31.94 22.41
CA ALA A 459 -15.41 -32.91 22.18
C ALA A 459 -15.46 -33.61 20.80
#